data_d43c7e90826370ce24a9791938f20564
#
_entry.id   d43c7e90826370ce24a9791938f20564
#
_cell.length_a   1.000
_cell.length_b   1.000
_cell.length_c   1.000
_cell.angle_alpha   90.00
_cell.angle_beta   90.00
_cell.angle_gamma   90.00
#
_symmetry.space_group_name_H-M   'P 1'
#
loop_
_entity.id
_entity.type
_entity.pdbx_description
1 polymer ?
#
loop_
_entity_poly.entity_id
_entity_poly.type
_entity_poly.pdbx_seq_one_letter_code
_entity_poly.pdbx_strand_id
1 'polypeptide(L)'
;HVFSFTDNVSIEDEVRLKKLAHEKGLLMMGPDCGTGIISSIPIAFTNVVSPGNIGVVGASGTGIQEVTTIIDRLGGGVVHAIGTGGRDLSDKVGAITVKDAIVALENHEPTDVITVISKPPAKEVRDEVVELLQSISKPVVAIFLGEKPTSHEGKVYLAHTLEETAKIAVDLANDVAVKKNYFEALAKPAVPTLPEDKVVKGLYSGGTLASEAGMLISEALDLGGLVKAEGYVLKSHGYEVIDLGDDMYTQGRPHPMIDPDVRIEKIREYAQDEKTGIILFDVVLGYGAHEDMVGALLPAIEEARATAKEAGRDLYFVATVCGTTKDPQNYQSSVDRLKEGGVLVAESNAKAVQLALLLKGIEISEDDKEVVAYNGPTVDGPKPGEKVMELLTTKPRIINVGLQSFTESIVDYGGETVQFNWRPRANGNKKMIKILDALEDYSEQIEAENHKVTDKIK
;
A
#
# COMPACT_ATOMS: atom_id res chain seq x y z
N HIS A 1 14.51 7.66 13.82
CA HIS A 1 13.52 7.53 12.76
C HIS A 1 12.14 7.36 13.36
N VAL A 2 11.12 7.68 12.59
CA VAL A 2 9.72 7.55 13.03
C VAL A 2 8.96 6.75 11.99
N PHE A 3 8.18 5.76 12.45
CA PHE A 3 7.15 5.08 11.67
C PHE A 3 5.81 5.48 12.26
N SER A 4 5.03 6.27 11.53
CA SER A 4 3.77 6.84 12.00
C SER A 4 2.59 6.21 11.27
N PHE A 5 1.89 5.30 11.95
CA PHE A 5 0.71 4.61 11.43
C PHE A 5 -0.51 5.52 11.41
N THR A 6 -0.61 6.46 12.36
CA THR A 6 -1.77 7.36 12.48
C THR A 6 -1.99 8.19 11.21
N ASP A 7 -3.24 8.35 10.82
CA ASP A 7 -3.73 9.10 9.66
C ASP A 7 -4.24 10.52 10.00
N ASN A 8 -4.71 10.73 11.24
CA ASN A 8 -5.31 11.98 11.69
C ASN A 8 -4.28 13.08 12.01
N VAL A 9 -3.31 13.29 11.11
CA VAL A 9 -2.31 14.35 11.19
C VAL A 9 -2.60 15.38 10.11
N SER A 10 -2.60 16.68 10.46
CA SER A 10 -2.78 17.75 9.48
C SER A 10 -1.65 17.74 8.45
N ILE A 11 -1.94 18.22 7.24
CA ILE A 11 -0.91 18.27 6.18
C ILE A 11 0.21 19.25 6.55
N GLU A 12 -0.11 20.30 7.27
CA GLU A 12 0.84 21.28 7.79
C GLU A 12 1.81 20.66 8.81
N ASP A 13 1.29 19.82 9.70
CA ASP A 13 2.11 19.08 10.67
C ASP A 13 2.93 18.00 9.99
N GLU A 14 2.39 17.29 9.01
CA GLU A 14 3.14 16.33 8.21
C GLU A 14 4.35 16.97 7.54
N VAL A 15 4.14 18.09 6.84
CA VAL A 15 5.23 18.85 6.20
C VAL A 15 6.27 19.29 7.22
N ARG A 16 5.84 19.81 8.37
CA ARG A 16 6.74 20.25 9.45
C ARG A 16 7.56 19.11 10.01
N LEU A 17 6.94 17.96 10.27
CA LEU A 17 7.60 16.77 10.82
C LEU A 17 8.60 16.16 9.83
N LYS A 18 8.23 16.06 8.55
CA LYS A 18 9.12 15.54 7.51
C LYS A 18 10.32 16.45 7.26
N LYS A 19 10.12 17.78 7.22
CA LYS A 19 11.22 18.74 7.14
C LYS A 19 12.17 18.63 8.33
N LEU A 20 11.62 18.54 9.53
CA LEU A 20 12.42 18.41 10.75
C LEU A 20 13.21 17.09 10.76
N ALA A 21 12.60 15.99 10.29
CA ALA A 21 13.28 14.69 10.16
C ALA A 21 14.42 14.78 9.15
N HIS A 22 14.16 15.35 7.96
CA HIS A 22 15.17 15.57 6.92
C HIS A 22 16.35 16.38 7.44
N GLU A 23 16.11 17.53 8.08
CA GLU A 23 17.14 18.40 8.68
C GLU A 23 17.99 17.68 9.76
N LYS A 24 17.41 16.71 10.47
CA LYS A 24 18.10 15.89 11.49
C LYS A 24 18.75 14.62 10.92
N GLY A 25 18.70 14.39 9.61
CA GLY A 25 19.17 13.16 8.94
C GLY A 25 18.39 11.92 9.39
N LEU A 26 17.09 12.03 9.57
CA LEU A 26 16.17 10.96 9.96
C LEU A 26 15.12 10.72 8.88
N LEU A 27 14.56 9.51 8.83
CA LEU A 27 13.37 9.24 8.04
C LEU A 27 12.12 9.41 8.90
N MET A 28 11.11 10.11 8.35
CA MET A 28 9.74 10.14 8.84
C MET A 28 8.87 9.33 7.88
N MET A 29 8.65 8.07 8.21
CA MET A 29 7.76 7.16 7.48
C MET A 29 6.31 7.40 7.90
N GLY A 30 5.54 8.01 7.03
CA GLY A 30 4.19 8.50 7.33
C GLY A 30 4.15 10.01 7.67
N PRO A 31 3.04 10.51 8.22
CA PRO A 31 1.81 9.82 8.70
C PRO A 31 1.09 8.95 7.65
N ASP A 32 0.11 8.19 8.07
CA ASP A 32 -0.61 7.24 7.22
C ASP A 32 0.35 6.24 6.54
N CYS A 33 1.31 5.72 7.30
CA CYS A 33 2.21 4.67 6.87
C CYS A 33 1.82 3.35 7.53
N GLY A 34 1.15 2.47 6.77
CA GLY A 34 0.70 1.17 7.26
C GLY A 34 1.70 0.04 7.06
N THR A 35 2.72 0.21 6.20
CA THR A 35 3.54 -0.90 5.71
C THR A 35 5.00 -0.51 5.62
N GLY A 36 5.88 -1.37 6.13
CA GLY A 36 7.32 -1.22 5.99
C GLY A 36 8.09 -2.53 6.16
N ILE A 37 9.25 -2.61 5.55
CA ILE A 37 10.23 -3.67 5.74
C ILE A 37 11.59 -3.00 5.96
N ILE A 38 12.22 -3.23 7.08
CA ILE A 38 13.56 -2.69 7.36
C ILE A 38 14.49 -3.86 7.69
N SER A 39 15.57 -3.99 6.94
CA SER A 39 16.52 -5.12 7.07
C SER A 39 15.80 -6.48 7.05
N SER A 40 14.87 -6.64 6.10
CA SER A 40 13.99 -7.82 5.91
C SER A 40 13.05 -8.12 7.09
N ILE A 41 12.89 -7.20 8.04
CA ILE A 41 11.93 -7.31 9.16
C ILE A 41 10.64 -6.61 8.80
N PRO A 42 9.49 -7.32 8.76
CA PRO A 42 8.19 -6.74 8.47
C PRO A 42 7.71 -5.86 9.63
N ILE A 43 7.11 -4.71 9.31
CA ILE A 43 6.63 -3.73 10.29
C ILE A 43 5.17 -3.38 9.97
N ALA A 44 4.29 -3.43 10.95
CA ALA A 44 2.87 -3.12 10.90
C ALA A 44 2.09 -4.05 9.94
N PHE A 45 1.24 -3.53 9.05
CA PHE A 45 0.53 -4.33 8.03
C PHE A 45 1.50 -4.73 6.92
N THR A 46 2.12 -5.88 7.05
CA THR A 46 3.18 -6.28 6.13
C THR A 46 3.19 -7.77 5.91
N ASN A 47 3.44 -8.16 4.68
CA ASN A 47 3.60 -9.55 4.30
C ASN A 47 5.02 -10.05 4.59
N VAL A 48 5.13 -11.34 4.76
CA VAL A 48 6.41 -12.02 4.89
C VAL A 48 6.95 -12.32 3.50
N VAL A 49 8.05 -11.69 3.14
CA VAL A 49 8.72 -11.88 1.85
C VAL A 49 10.17 -12.35 2.04
N SER A 50 10.73 -12.99 1.02
CA SER A 50 12.12 -13.41 1.04
C SER A 50 13.07 -12.20 1.15
N PRO A 51 14.12 -12.29 1.95
CA PRO A 51 15.24 -11.36 1.86
C PRO A 51 15.85 -11.37 0.46
N GLY A 52 16.29 -10.22 -0.02
CA GLY A 52 16.91 -10.10 -1.34
C GLY A 52 17.60 -8.76 -1.55
N ASN A 53 17.65 -8.30 -2.79
CA ASN A 53 18.40 -7.13 -3.22
C ASN A 53 17.52 -6.01 -3.82
N ILE A 54 16.19 -6.13 -3.71
CA ILE A 54 15.29 -5.10 -4.19
C ILE A 54 14.92 -4.18 -3.02
N GLY A 55 15.17 -2.87 -3.20
CA GLY A 55 14.72 -1.82 -2.31
C GLY A 55 13.43 -1.19 -2.84
N VAL A 56 12.43 -1.01 -1.99
CA VAL A 56 11.14 -0.43 -2.34
C VAL A 56 10.90 0.87 -1.59
N VAL A 57 10.42 1.88 -2.28
CA VAL A 57 9.96 3.15 -1.68
C VAL A 57 8.51 3.35 -2.12
N GLY A 58 7.60 3.50 -1.17
CA GLY A 58 6.19 3.60 -1.52
C GLY A 58 5.39 4.60 -0.70
N ALA A 59 4.74 5.52 -1.40
CA ALA A 59 3.66 6.36 -0.85
C ALA A 59 2.32 5.61 -0.92
N SER A 60 2.33 4.32 -0.55
CA SER A 60 1.21 3.42 -0.76
C SER A 60 1.42 2.11 0.03
N GLY A 61 0.65 1.89 1.10
CA GLY A 61 0.78 0.67 1.91
C GLY A 61 0.48 -0.60 1.13
N THR A 62 -0.73 -0.75 0.61
CA THR A 62 -1.14 -1.94 -0.15
C THR A 62 -0.46 -2.07 -1.52
N GLY A 63 0.02 -0.97 -2.09
CA GLY A 63 0.89 -1.03 -3.26
C GLY A 63 2.24 -1.68 -2.95
N ILE A 64 2.85 -1.34 -1.81
CA ILE A 64 4.06 -2.02 -1.32
C ILE A 64 3.76 -3.52 -1.11
N GLN A 65 2.65 -3.85 -0.45
CA GLN A 65 2.28 -5.25 -0.18
C GLN A 65 2.11 -6.04 -1.48
N GLU A 66 1.36 -5.53 -2.45
CA GLU A 66 1.12 -6.22 -3.73
C GLU A 66 2.43 -6.42 -4.51
N VAL A 67 3.23 -5.37 -4.68
CA VAL A 67 4.50 -5.47 -5.40
C VAL A 67 5.47 -6.42 -4.72
N THR A 68 5.65 -6.31 -3.41
CA THR A 68 6.62 -7.16 -2.67
C THR A 68 6.18 -8.63 -2.62
N THR A 69 4.89 -8.91 -2.53
CA THR A 69 4.38 -10.29 -2.56
C THR A 69 4.49 -10.91 -3.95
N ILE A 70 4.27 -10.14 -5.02
CA ILE A 70 4.50 -10.62 -6.39
C ILE A 70 6.00 -10.86 -6.62
N ILE A 71 6.89 -9.96 -6.18
CA ILE A 71 8.34 -10.16 -6.22
C ILE A 71 8.71 -11.50 -5.56
N ASP A 72 8.19 -11.78 -4.37
CA ASP A 72 8.45 -13.04 -3.65
C ASP A 72 7.95 -14.26 -4.42
N ARG A 73 6.73 -14.21 -4.96
CA ARG A 73 6.14 -15.31 -5.75
C ARG A 73 6.89 -15.56 -7.07
N LEU A 74 7.55 -14.55 -7.61
CA LEU A 74 8.42 -14.66 -8.79
C LEU A 74 9.85 -15.14 -8.46
N GLY A 75 10.13 -15.44 -7.17
CA GLY A 75 11.43 -15.90 -6.71
C GLY A 75 12.45 -14.79 -6.44
N GLY A 76 12.03 -13.54 -6.46
CA GLY A 76 12.83 -12.40 -6.02
C GLY A 76 12.82 -12.21 -4.50
N GLY A 77 13.46 -11.15 -4.02
CA GLY A 77 13.48 -10.82 -2.60
C GLY A 77 13.65 -9.32 -2.34
N VAL A 78 13.21 -8.90 -1.17
CA VAL A 78 13.18 -7.49 -0.75
C VAL A 78 14.06 -7.29 0.48
N VAL A 79 14.98 -6.32 0.42
CA VAL A 79 15.83 -5.97 1.57
C VAL A 79 15.16 -4.90 2.42
N HIS A 80 14.62 -3.87 1.81
CA HIS A 80 13.89 -2.80 2.46
C HIS A 80 12.63 -2.43 1.68
N ALA A 81 11.55 -2.10 2.38
CA ALA A 81 10.41 -1.39 1.84
C ALA A 81 10.09 -0.21 2.75
N ILE A 82 10.35 0.99 2.27
CA ILE A 82 10.19 2.23 3.02
C ILE A 82 8.85 2.86 2.64
N GLY A 83 7.86 2.71 3.53
CA GLY A 83 6.59 3.40 3.40
C GLY A 83 6.71 4.87 3.75
N THR A 84 6.16 5.76 2.95
CA THR A 84 6.33 7.20 3.14
C THR A 84 5.04 7.94 3.52
N GLY A 85 3.91 7.22 3.53
CA GLY A 85 2.57 7.78 3.74
C GLY A 85 1.93 8.25 2.43
N GLY A 86 0.60 8.11 2.34
CA GLY A 86 -0.16 8.27 1.10
C GLY A 86 -0.14 9.66 0.48
N ARG A 87 0.25 10.70 1.23
CA ARG A 87 0.26 12.11 0.80
C ARG A 87 1.65 12.63 0.42
N ASP A 88 2.71 11.80 0.50
CA ASP A 88 4.09 12.28 0.35
C ASP A 88 4.35 12.93 -1.02
N LEU A 89 3.76 12.39 -2.11
CA LEU A 89 3.89 12.97 -3.45
C LEU A 89 2.84 14.04 -3.78
N SER A 90 2.14 14.59 -2.78
CA SER A 90 1.29 15.77 -3.00
C SER A 90 2.14 17.04 -3.22
N ASP A 91 1.53 18.05 -3.83
CA ASP A 91 2.16 19.35 -4.06
C ASP A 91 2.66 20.02 -2.77
N LYS A 92 1.94 19.82 -1.66
CA LYS A 92 2.27 20.42 -0.36
C LYS A 92 3.43 19.72 0.34
N VAL A 93 3.52 18.41 0.26
CA VAL A 93 4.57 17.63 0.94
C VAL A 93 5.83 17.53 0.09
N GLY A 94 5.71 17.44 -1.24
CA GLY A 94 6.84 17.52 -2.16
C GLY A 94 7.80 16.33 -2.15
N ALA A 95 7.31 15.13 -1.83
CA ALA A 95 8.06 13.87 -1.82
C ALA A 95 9.31 13.90 -0.90
N ILE A 96 9.24 14.56 0.24
CA ILE A 96 10.40 14.70 1.15
C ILE A 96 10.94 13.32 1.53
N THR A 97 10.10 12.44 2.07
CA THR A 97 10.55 11.10 2.53
C THR A 97 10.88 10.18 1.35
N VAL A 98 10.14 10.26 0.23
CA VAL A 98 10.45 9.48 -0.98
C VAL A 98 11.85 9.80 -1.49
N LYS A 99 12.20 11.08 -1.61
CA LYS A 99 13.53 11.51 -2.06
C LYS A 99 14.64 11.05 -1.12
N ASP A 100 14.45 11.22 0.20
CA ASP A 100 15.41 10.75 1.19
C ASP A 100 15.60 9.22 1.16
N ALA A 101 14.51 8.47 0.98
CA ALA A 101 14.55 7.02 0.88
C ALA A 101 15.24 6.53 -0.41
N ILE A 102 14.98 7.16 -1.56
CA ILE A 102 15.66 6.86 -2.83
C ILE A 102 17.18 7.02 -2.66
N VAL A 103 17.60 8.15 -2.10
CA VAL A 103 19.03 8.45 -1.88
C VAL A 103 19.66 7.47 -0.90
N ALA A 104 18.94 7.07 0.15
CA ALA A 104 19.41 6.08 1.11
C ALA A 104 19.60 4.70 0.45
N LEU A 105 18.63 4.24 -0.35
CA LEU A 105 18.73 2.97 -1.07
C LEU A 105 19.81 2.98 -2.17
N GLU A 106 20.02 4.11 -2.84
CA GLU A 106 21.16 4.28 -3.77
C GLU A 106 22.50 4.02 -3.08
N ASN A 107 22.66 4.47 -1.84
CA ASN A 107 23.90 4.31 -1.06
C ASN A 107 23.95 3.03 -0.20
N HIS A 108 22.89 2.22 -0.23
CA HIS A 108 22.85 0.93 0.50
C HIS A 108 23.39 -0.19 -0.40
N GLU A 109 24.61 -0.69 -0.09
CA GLU A 109 25.32 -1.67 -0.92
C GLU A 109 24.47 -2.91 -1.28
N PRO A 110 23.73 -3.55 -0.36
CA PRO A 110 22.93 -4.73 -0.66
C PRO A 110 21.69 -4.46 -1.54
N THR A 111 21.35 -3.22 -1.82
CA THR A 111 20.26 -2.88 -2.75
C THR A 111 20.80 -2.78 -4.16
N ASP A 112 20.34 -3.63 -5.07
CA ASP A 112 20.73 -3.60 -6.49
C ASP A 112 19.71 -2.88 -7.36
N VAL A 113 18.42 -2.93 -7.00
CA VAL A 113 17.31 -2.33 -7.76
C VAL A 113 16.46 -1.47 -6.82
N ILE A 114 16.04 -0.30 -7.31
CA ILE A 114 15.11 0.58 -6.61
C ILE A 114 13.75 0.57 -7.30
N THR A 115 12.71 0.32 -6.51
CA THR A 115 11.32 0.31 -6.96
C THR A 115 10.56 1.45 -6.28
N VAL A 116 9.91 2.31 -7.06
CA VAL A 116 9.12 3.44 -6.54
C VAL A 116 7.64 3.22 -6.82
N ILE A 117 6.81 3.33 -5.78
CA ILE A 117 5.36 3.11 -5.87
C ILE A 117 4.64 4.35 -5.34
N SER A 118 3.78 4.97 -6.15
CA SER A 118 3.00 6.13 -5.73
C SER A 118 1.53 5.99 -6.08
N LYS A 119 0.66 6.48 -5.18
CA LYS A 119 -0.70 6.91 -5.55
C LYS A 119 -0.58 8.06 -6.56
N PRO A 120 -1.66 8.49 -7.25
CA PRO A 120 -1.58 9.57 -8.22
C PRO A 120 -0.85 10.80 -7.65
N PRO A 121 0.36 11.14 -8.17
CA PRO A 121 1.16 12.24 -7.64
C PRO A 121 0.72 13.60 -8.18
N ALA A 122 1.17 14.69 -7.54
CA ALA A 122 1.18 16.00 -8.19
C ALA A 122 2.22 16.00 -9.32
N LYS A 123 1.88 16.57 -10.47
CA LYS A 123 2.71 16.49 -11.68
C LYS A 123 4.13 16.98 -11.46
N GLU A 124 4.27 18.15 -10.84
CA GLU A 124 5.57 18.78 -10.58
C GLU A 124 6.42 17.91 -9.64
N VAL A 125 5.80 17.31 -8.62
CA VAL A 125 6.49 16.45 -7.66
C VAL A 125 6.90 15.12 -8.31
N ARG A 126 6.05 14.58 -9.20
CA ARG A 126 6.37 13.41 -10.02
C ARG A 126 7.61 13.67 -10.88
N ASP A 127 7.63 14.82 -11.58
CA ASP A 127 8.73 15.20 -12.44
C ASP A 127 10.05 15.35 -11.64
N GLU A 128 10.02 16.00 -10.46
CA GLU A 128 11.18 16.10 -9.55
C GLU A 128 11.69 14.73 -9.08
N VAL A 129 10.79 13.79 -8.80
CA VAL A 129 11.18 12.41 -8.43
C VAL A 129 11.86 11.73 -9.61
N VAL A 130 11.33 11.86 -10.83
CA VAL A 130 11.95 11.29 -12.03
C VAL A 130 13.33 11.91 -12.33
N GLU A 131 13.48 13.23 -12.17
CA GLU A 131 14.77 13.91 -12.26
C GLU A 131 15.81 13.30 -11.30
N LEU A 132 15.43 13.06 -10.04
CA LEU A 132 16.27 12.38 -9.07
C LEU A 132 16.61 10.94 -9.51
N LEU A 133 15.62 10.18 -9.97
CA LEU A 133 15.81 8.82 -10.42
C LEU A 133 16.72 8.73 -11.66
N GLN A 134 16.79 9.76 -12.51
CA GLN A 134 17.75 9.82 -13.60
C GLN A 134 19.20 10.04 -13.13
N SER A 135 19.41 10.58 -11.93
CA SER A 135 20.74 10.88 -11.39
C SER A 135 21.39 9.71 -10.63
N ILE A 136 20.61 8.78 -10.09
CA ILE A 136 21.13 7.62 -9.33
C ILE A 136 21.78 6.59 -10.26
N SER A 137 22.65 5.71 -9.72
CA SER A 137 23.39 4.72 -10.50
C SER A 137 22.63 3.41 -10.69
N LYS A 138 21.83 3.02 -9.72
CA LYS A 138 21.11 1.75 -9.70
C LYS A 138 19.94 1.71 -10.70
N PRO A 139 19.61 0.53 -11.25
CA PRO A 139 18.40 0.34 -12.04
C PRO A 139 17.14 0.70 -11.27
N VAL A 140 16.18 1.32 -11.97
CA VAL A 140 14.94 1.81 -11.35
C VAL A 140 13.71 1.39 -12.13
N VAL A 141 12.68 0.95 -11.42
CA VAL A 141 11.31 0.88 -11.92
C VAL A 141 10.40 1.76 -11.06
N ALA A 142 9.51 2.51 -11.69
CA ALA A 142 8.55 3.37 -11.00
C ALA A 142 7.14 3.16 -11.53
N ILE A 143 6.17 3.20 -10.62
CA ILE A 143 4.75 3.28 -10.95
C ILE A 143 4.14 4.52 -10.29
N PHE A 144 3.53 5.36 -11.10
CA PHE A 144 2.72 6.49 -10.69
C PHE A 144 1.28 6.19 -11.07
N LEU A 145 0.50 5.66 -10.10
CA LEU A 145 -0.87 5.25 -10.39
C LEU A 145 -1.70 6.39 -10.99
N GLY A 146 -2.50 6.05 -11.99
CA GLY A 146 -3.24 7.03 -12.79
C GLY A 146 -2.52 7.49 -14.05
N GLU A 147 -1.23 7.13 -14.22
CA GLU A 147 -0.53 7.30 -15.48
C GLU A 147 -0.58 6.01 -16.30
N LYS A 148 -0.77 6.16 -17.62
CA LYS A 148 -0.59 5.06 -18.59
C LYS A 148 0.64 5.37 -19.44
N PRO A 149 1.83 4.92 -19.01
CA PRO A 149 3.05 5.21 -19.73
C PRO A 149 3.08 4.47 -21.08
N THR A 150 3.38 5.20 -22.15
CA THR A 150 3.56 4.65 -23.51
C THR A 150 5.03 4.36 -23.83
N SER A 151 5.94 4.79 -22.96
CA SER A 151 7.38 4.59 -23.08
C SER A 151 8.04 4.63 -21.72
N HIS A 152 9.26 4.11 -21.64
CA HIS A 152 10.16 4.33 -20.51
C HIS A 152 10.95 5.63 -20.71
N GLU A 153 11.32 6.30 -19.61
CA GLU A 153 12.03 7.59 -19.64
C GLU A 153 13.51 7.39 -19.26
N GLY A 154 14.41 7.44 -20.25
CA GLY A 154 15.84 7.24 -20.04
C GLY A 154 16.13 5.88 -19.39
N LYS A 155 16.71 5.89 -18.18
CA LYS A 155 16.97 4.67 -17.39
C LYS A 155 15.86 4.30 -16.41
N VAL A 156 14.81 5.11 -16.30
CA VAL A 156 13.67 4.84 -15.43
C VAL A 156 12.63 4.04 -16.20
N TYR A 157 12.43 2.79 -15.80
CA TYR A 157 11.38 1.96 -16.35
C TYR A 157 10.05 2.35 -15.70
N LEU A 158 9.05 2.70 -16.52
CA LEU A 158 7.72 3.10 -16.06
C LEU A 158 6.73 1.96 -16.23
N ALA A 159 6.04 1.62 -15.17
CA ALA A 159 5.03 0.57 -15.16
C ALA A 159 3.61 1.16 -15.12
N HIS A 160 2.66 0.45 -15.72
CA HIS A 160 1.24 0.78 -15.71
C HIS A 160 0.50 0.08 -14.56
N THR A 161 0.96 -1.13 -14.18
CA THR A 161 0.35 -1.92 -13.11
C THR A 161 1.36 -2.30 -12.03
N LEU A 162 0.85 -2.62 -10.83
CA LEU A 162 1.67 -3.13 -9.72
C LEU A 162 2.34 -4.46 -10.09
N GLU A 163 1.66 -5.31 -10.86
CA GLU A 163 2.23 -6.56 -11.37
C GLU A 163 3.39 -6.30 -12.32
N GLU A 164 3.23 -5.39 -13.27
CA GLU A 164 4.31 -5.01 -14.20
C GLU A 164 5.51 -4.46 -13.43
N THR A 165 5.27 -3.62 -12.41
CA THR A 165 6.31 -3.09 -11.53
C THR A 165 7.15 -4.20 -10.90
N ALA A 166 6.49 -5.20 -10.33
CA ALA A 166 7.16 -6.34 -9.70
C ALA A 166 7.96 -7.18 -10.71
N LYS A 167 7.40 -7.45 -11.89
CA LYS A 167 8.06 -8.21 -12.96
C LYS A 167 9.32 -7.50 -13.47
N ILE A 168 9.24 -6.19 -13.71
CA ILE A 168 10.41 -5.38 -14.10
C ILE A 168 11.46 -5.39 -13.00
N ALA A 169 11.08 -5.21 -11.73
CA ALA A 169 12.01 -5.22 -10.60
C ALA A 169 12.76 -6.55 -10.50
N VAL A 170 12.08 -7.67 -10.69
CA VAL A 170 12.68 -9.02 -10.67
C VAL A 170 13.62 -9.23 -11.86
N ASP A 171 13.22 -8.82 -13.06
CA ASP A 171 14.09 -8.93 -14.24
C ASP A 171 15.37 -8.10 -14.04
N LEU A 172 15.27 -6.87 -13.56
CA LEU A 172 16.42 -6.01 -13.24
C LEU A 172 17.33 -6.62 -12.17
N ALA A 173 16.75 -7.19 -11.11
CA ALA A 173 17.50 -7.81 -10.02
C ALA A 173 18.26 -9.10 -10.42
N ASN A 174 17.85 -9.70 -11.54
CA ASN A 174 18.47 -10.90 -12.10
C ASN A 174 19.32 -10.60 -13.36
N ASP A 175 19.62 -9.34 -13.65
CA ASP A 175 20.33 -8.90 -14.86
C ASP A 175 19.66 -9.39 -16.17
N VAL A 176 18.33 -9.56 -16.15
CA VAL A 176 17.52 -9.91 -17.31
C VAL A 176 17.06 -8.63 -18.00
N ALA A 177 17.16 -8.62 -19.34
CA ALA A 177 16.69 -7.48 -20.13
C ALA A 177 15.18 -7.24 -19.92
N VAL A 178 14.81 -6.00 -19.61
CA VAL A 178 13.42 -5.59 -19.46
C VAL A 178 12.67 -5.81 -20.78
N LYS A 179 11.53 -6.47 -20.73
CA LYS A 179 10.67 -6.73 -21.88
C LYS A 179 9.95 -5.44 -22.29
N LYS A 180 9.63 -5.31 -23.57
CA LYS A 180 8.80 -4.19 -24.04
C LYS A 180 7.38 -4.25 -23.52
N ASN A 181 6.89 -5.45 -23.22
CA ASN A 181 5.53 -5.70 -22.76
C ASN A 181 5.51 -6.86 -21.77
N TYR A 182 4.87 -6.65 -20.63
CA TYR A 182 4.66 -7.65 -19.58
C TYR A 182 3.21 -8.13 -19.49
N PHE A 183 2.34 -7.61 -20.36
CA PHE A 183 0.95 -8.03 -20.40
C PHE A 183 0.84 -9.48 -20.84
N GLU A 184 0.04 -10.24 -20.10
CA GLU A 184 -0.27 -11.63 -20.39
C GLU A 184 -1.79 -11.78 -20.50
N ALA A 185 -2.29 -12.10 -21.68
CA ALA A 185 -3.70 -12.34 -21.90
C ALA A 185 -4.16 -13.58 -21.12
N LEU A 186 -5.21 -13.46 -20.34
CA LEU A 186 -5.84 -14.57 -19.65
C LEU A 186 -6.74 -15.36 -20.59
N ALA A 187 -6.81 -16.67 -20.38
CA ALA A 187 -7.81 -17.49 -21.02
C ALA A 187 -9.22 -17.13 -20.48
N LYS A 188 -10.22 -17.14 -21.37
CA LYS A 188 -11.60 -16.92 -20.96
C LYS A 188 -12.04 -18.00 -19.98
N PRO A 189 -12.66 -17.63 -18.85
CA PRO A 189 -13.18 -18.61 -17.89
C PRO A 189 -14.24 -19.51 -18.52
N ALA A 190 -14.29 -20.77 -18.07
CA ALA A 190 -15.27 -21.73 -18.51
C ALA A 190 -16.65 -21.50 -17.87
N VAL A 191 -17.12 -20.25 -17.87
CA VAL A 191 -18.42 -19.81 -17.37
C VAL A 191 -19.10 -18.92 -18.41
N PRO A 192 -20.44 -18.79 -18.39
CA PRO A 192 -21.14 -17.92 -19.32
C PRO A 192 -20.68 -16.47 -19.23
N THR A 193 -20.59 -15.81 -20.39
CA THR A 193 -20.40 -14.37 -20.47
C THR A 193 -21.65 -13.67 -19.94
N LEU A 194 -21.47 -12.66 -19.11
CA LEU A 194 -22.57 -11.88 -18.57
C LEU A 194 -23.23 -10.98 -19.62
N PRO A 195 -24.53 -10.72 -19.50
CA PRO A 195 -25.23 -9.72 -20.31
C PRO A 195 -24.56 -8.33 -20.23
N GLU A 196 -24.72 -7.54 -21.28
CA GLU A 196 -24.08 -6.22 -21.41
C GLU A 196 -24.50 -5.25 -20.30
N ASP A 197 -25.77 -5.31 -19.84
CA ASP A 197 -26.33 -4.47 -18.78
C ASP A 197 -25.79 -4.77 -17.38
N LYS A 198 -25.07 -5.89 -17.19
CA LYS A 198 -24.45 -6.22 -15.91
C LYS A 198 -23.14 -5.44 -15.70
N VAL A 199 -22.88 -5.05 -14.47
CA VAL A 199 -21.75 -4.21 -14.08
C VAL A 199 -20.82 -4.90 -13.07
N VAL A 200 -19.63 -4.36 -12.94
CA VAL A 200 -18.64 -4.75 -11.91
C VAL A 200 -18.78 -3.82 -10.71
N LYS A 201 -18.81 -4.41 -9.52
CA LYS A 201 -18.73 -3.72 -8.23
C LYS A 201 -17.45 -4.15 -7.50
N GLY A 202 -16.56 -3.24 -7.26
CA GLY A 202 -15.29 -3.48 -6.53
C GLY A 202 -15.44 -3.15 -5.04
N LEU A 203 -15.03 -4.09 -4.17
CA LEU A 203 -15.04 -3.96 -2.71
C LEU A 203 -13.64 -4.22 -2.16
N TYR A 204 -12.86 -3.18 -1.98
CA TYR A 204 -11.46 -3.28 -1.64
C TYR A 204 -11.17 -2.87 -0.19
N SER A 205 -10.27 -3.58 0.47
CA SER A 205 -9.65 -3.17 1.73
C SER A 205 -8.38 -2.36 1.52
N GLY A 206 -7.74 -2.52 0.37
CA GLY A 206 -6.53 -1.82 -0.02
C GLY A 206 -6.81 -0.65 -0.95
N GLY A 207 -6.67 0.60 -0.48
CA GLY A 207 -6.97 1.78 -1.30
C GLY A 207 -6.16 1.89 -2.59
N THR A 208 -4.95 1.34 -2.62
CA THR A 208 -4.14 1.32 -3.84
C THR A 208 -4.62 0.27 -4.83
N LEU A 209 -5.02 -0.90 -4.32
CA LEU A 209 -5.63 -1.95 -5.15
C LEU A 209 -6.97 -1.48 -5.73
N ALA A 210 -7.76 -0.77 -4.91
CA ALA A 210 -8.99 -0.11 -5.38
C ALA A 210 -8.70 0.89 -6.51
N SER A 211 -7.67 1.74 -6.31
CA SER A 211 -7.29 2.75 -7.30
C SER A 211 -6.83 2.13 -8.62
N GLU A 212 -6.01 1.09 -8.57
CA GLU A 212 -5.59 0.34 -9.77
C GLU A 212 -6.78 -0.31 -10.45
N ALA A 213 -7.66 -0.97 -9.70
CA ALA A 213 -8.84 -1.61 -10.28
C ALA A 213 -9.79 -0.59 -10.93
N GLY A 214 -10.05 0.53 -10.26
CA GLY A 214 -10.86 1.62 -10.79
C GLY A 214 -10.27 2.22 -12.06
N MET A 215 -8.95 2.43 -12.09
CA MET A 215 -8.21 2.93 -13.25
C MET A 215 -8.36 1.97 -14.44
N LEU A 216 -8.03 0.70 -14.26
CA LEU A 216 -8.06 -0.29 -15.34
C LEU A 216 -9.48 -0.53 -15.89
N ILE A 217 -10.51 -0.55 -15.02
CA ILE A 217 -11.91 -0.64 -15.46
C ILE A 217 -12.32 0.62 -16.22
N SER A 218 -11.95 1.80 -15.70
CA SER A 218 -12.29 3.07 -16.36
C SER A 218 -11.64 3.22 -17.72
N GLU A 219 -10.39 2.81 -17.87
CA GLU A 219 -9.67 2.82 -19.14
C GLU A 219 -10.28 1.84 -20.16
N ALA A 220 -10.57 0.61 -19.74
CA ALA A 220 -11.13 -0.41 -20.62
C ALA A 220 -12.53 -0.07 -21.14
N LEU A 221 -13.29 0.74 -20.41
CA LEU A 221 -14.70 1.07 -20.69
C LEU A 221 -14.91 2.55 -21.04
N ASP A 222 -13.87 3.36 -21.08
CA ASP A 222 -13.92 4.82 -21.31
C ASP A 222 -14.91 5.53 -20.36
N LEU A 223 -14.78 5.29 -19.05
CA LEU A 223 -15.70 5.80 -18.04
C LEU A 223 -15.34 7.20 -17.48
N GLY A 224 -14.34 7.86 -18.04
CA GLY A 224 -14.00 9.25 -17.71
C GLY A 224 -13.07 9.45 -16.50
N GLY A 225 -12.38 8.39 -16.03
CA GLY A 225 -11.35 8.46 -14.98
C GLY A 225 -11.87 8.22 -13.56
N LEU A 226 -10.95 8.39 -12.59
CA LEU A 226 -11.22 8.11 -11.18
C LEU A 226 -12.01 9.23 -10.52
N VAL A 227 -12.89 8.86 -9.59
CA VAL A 227 -13.64 9.77 -8.71
C VAL A 227 -13.09 9.59 -7.29
N LYS A 228 -12.94 10.68 -6.53
CA LYS A 228 -12.61 10.63 -5.10
C LYS A 228 -13.72 11.30 -4.30
N ALA A 229 -14.77 10.54 -4.02
CA ALA A 229 -15.89 11.03 -3.22
C ALA A 229 -16.51 9.86 -2.44
N GLU A 230 -16.69 10.03 -1.16
CA GLU A 230 -17.43 9.08 -0.32
C GLU A 230 -16.85 7.63 -0.37
N GLY A 231 -15.51 7.49 -0.39
CA GLY A 231 -14.83 6.19 -0.50
C GLY A 231 -14.87 5.56 -1.90
N TYR A 232 -15.60 6.14 -2.86
CA TYR A 232 -15.58 5.67 -4.25
C TYR A 232 -14.30 6.10 -4.96
N VAL A 233 -13.65 5.16 -5.62
CA VAL A 233 -12.54 5.41 -6.57
C VAL A 233 -13.05 5.45 -8.00
N LEU A 234 -14.09 4.67 -8.30
CA LEU A 234 -14.83 4.68 -9.55
C LEU A 234 -16.31 4.66 -9.24
N LYS A 235 -17.08 5.55 -9.87
CA LYS A 235 -18.53 5.55 -9.83
C LYS A 235 -19.08 6.15 -11.13
N SER A 236 -19.38 5.29 -12.09
CA SER A 236 -19.82 5.70 -13.42
C SER A 236 -20.63 4.60 -14.09
N HIS A 237 -21.77 4.97 -14.72
CA HIS A 237 -22.62 4.05 -15.49
C HIS A 237 -23.02 2.76 -14.76
N GLY A 238 -23.09 2.80 -13.41
CA GLY A 238 -23.41 1.65 -12.58
C GLY A 238 -22.17 0.85 -12.14
N TYR A 239 -21.00 1.05 -12.78
CA TYR A 239 -19.72 0.52 -12.29
C TYR A 239 -19.29 1.28 -11.05
N GLU A 240 -18.87 0.55 -10.04
CA GLU A 240 -18.39 1.12 -8.78
C GLU A 240 -17.15 0.37 -8.29
N VAL A 241 -16.19 1.10 -7.79
CA VAL A 241 -15.08 0.55 -7.00
C VAL A 241 -14.96 1.38 -5.74
N ILE A 242 -15.03 0.72 -4.58
CA ILE A 242 -14.99 1.35 -3.27
C ILE A 242 -13.69 0.96 -2.56
N ASP A 243 -13.02 1.96 -2.02
CA ASP A 243 -11.99 1.81 -0.99
C ASP A 243 -12.67 1.80 0.38
N LEU A 244 -12.84 0.61 0.96
CA LEU A 244 -13.43 0.45 2.28
C LEU A 244 -12.46 0.82 3.42
N GLY A 245 -11.19 1.09 3.08
CA GLY A 245 -10.18 1.65 3.99
C GLY A 245 -10.25 3.17 4.11
N ASP A 246 -11.10 3.85 3.32
CA ASP A 246 -11.32 5.29 3.41
C ASP A 246 -11.94 5.68 4.76
N ASP A 247 -11.61 6.89 5.24
CA ASP A 247 -12.08 7.46 6.50
C ASP A 247 -13.60 7.36 6.68
N MET A 248 -14.36 7.44 5.59
CA MET A 248 -15.80 7.31 5.61
C MET A 248 -16.27 5.97 6.21
N TYR A 249 -15.53 4.89 5.98
CA TYR A 249 -15.87 3.55 6.46
C TYR A 249 -15.13 3.15 7.73
N THR A 250 -14.03 3.82 8.07
CA THR A 250 -13.16 3.47 9.21
C THR A 250 -13.40 4.32 10.46
N GLN A 251 -14.17 5.42 10.36
CA GLN A 251 -14.52 6.21 11.54
C GLN A 251 -15.34 5.42 12.55
N GLY A 252 -14.73 5.12 13.70
CA GLY A 252 -15.36 4.36 14.78
C GLY A 252 -15.48 2.85 14.51
N ARG A 253 -14.86 2.34 13.46
CA ARG A 253 -14.75 0.93 13.11
C ARG A 253 -13.30 0.53 12.84
N PRO A 254 -12.91 -0.73 13.04
CA PRO A 254 -11.61 -1.21 12.61
C PRO A 254 -11.45 -1.15 11.08
N HIS A 255 -10.20 -1.13 10.63
CA HIS A 255 -9.89 -1.16 9.21
C HIS A 255 -10.39 -2.47 8.56
N PRO A 256 -10.88 -2.47 7.29
CA PRO A 256 -11.45 -3.64 6.62
C PRO A 256 -10.46 -4.80 6.37
N MET A 257 -9.16 -4.59 6.56
CA MET A 257 -8.18 -5.68 6.64
C MET A 257 -8.26 -6.46 7.95
N ILE A 258 -8.79 -5.84 9.03
CA ILE A 258 -8.91 -6.44 10.36
C ILE A 258 -10.32 -6.98 10.57
N ASP A 259 -11.34 -6.25 10.12
CA ASP A 259 -12.75 -6.52 10.36
C ASP A 259 -13.52 -6.70 9.03
N PRO A 260 -14.14 -7.85 8.77
CA PRO A 260 -14.86 -8.13 7.54
C PRO A 260 -16.26 -7.51 7.45
N ASP A 261 -16.82 -6.99 8.54
CA ASP A 261 -18.25 -6.68 8.66
C ASP A 261 -18.75 -5.70 7.59
N VAL A 262 -18.05 -4.59 7.38
CA VAL A 262 -18.43 -3.61 6.34
C VAL A 262 -18.44 -4.24 4.95
N ARG A 263 -17.49 -5.12 4.66
CA ARG A 263 -17.42 -5.83 3.39
C ARG A 263 -18.57 -6.82 3.22
N ILE A 264 -18.89 -7.55 4.28
CA ILE A 264 -20.04 -8.48 4.33
C ILE A 264 -21.36 -7.72 4.10
N GLU A 265 -21.55 -6.57 4.77
CA GLU A 265 -22.69 -5.69 4.57
C GLU A 265 -22.82 -5.27 3.08
N LYS A 266 -21.72 -4.85 2.45
CA LYS A 266 -21.69 -4.43 1.05
C LYS A 266 -21.91 -5.58 0.06
N ILE A 267 -21.37 -6.76 0.34
CA ILE A 267 -21.64 -7.96 -0.48
C ILE A 267 -23.16 -8.26 -0.51
N ARG A 268 -23.83 -8.22 0.65
CA ARG A 268 -25.28 -8.41 0.73
C ARG A 268 -26.08 -7.32 0.02
N GLU A 269 -25.64 -6.06 0.16
CA GLU A 269 -26.27 -4.93 -0.55
C GLU A 269 -26.18 -5.13 -2.06
N TYR A 270 -25.00 -5.41 -2.60
CA TYR A 270 -24.79 -5.60 -4.03
C TYR A 270 -25.45 -6.88 -4.59
N ALA A 271 -25.65 -7.89 -3.76
CA ALA A 271 -26.41 -9.07 -4.14
C ALA A 271 -27.88 -8.77 -4.44
N GLN A 272 -28.45 -7.70 -3.88
CA GLN A 272 -29.83 -7.26 -4.16
C GLN A 272 -29.94 -6.40 -5.44
N ASP A 273 -28.83 -5.80 -5.89
CA ASP A 273 -28.81 -4.98 -7.10
C ASP A 273 -28.85 -5.85 -8.36
N GLU A 274 -29.95 -5.77 -9.12
CA GLU A 274 -30.15 -6.56 -10.34
C GLU A 274 -29.09 -6.31 -11.41
N LYS A 275 -28.44 -5.14 -11.42
CA LYS A 275 -27.37 -4.81 -12.36
C LYS A 275 -26.03 -5.41 -11.97
N THR A 276 -25.81 -5.75 -10.72
CA THR A 276 -24.56 -6.35 -10.27
C THR A 276 -24.39 -7.76 -10.84
N GLY A 277 -23.40 -7.93 -11.70
CA GLY A 277 -23.02 -9.23 -12.28
C GLY A 277 -21.71 -9.77 -11.72
N ILE A 278 -20.83 -8.90 -11.26
CA ILE A 278 -19.51 -9.26 -10.71
C ILE A 278 -19.26 -8.45 -9.45
N ILE A 279 -18.84 -9.14 -8.39
CA ILE A 279 -18.22 -8.51 -7.22
C ILE A 279 -16.72 -8.84 -7.27
N LEU A 280 -15.91 -7.80 -7.41
CA LEU A 280 -14.45 -7.85 -7.46
C LEU A 280 -13.89 -7.39 -6.10
N PHE A 281 -12.94 -8.14 -5.52
CA PHE A 281 -12.41 -7.80 -4.20
C PHE A 281 -10.98 -8.31 -3.99
N ASP A 282 -10.32 -7.73 -2.98
CA ASP A 282 -9.01 -8.15 -2.49
C ASP A 282 -9.13 -8.98 -1.21
N VAL A 283 -8.16 -9.85 -0.98
CA VAL A 283 -7.85 -10.44 0.33
C VAL A 283 -6.39 -10.15 0.62
N VAL A 284 -6.13 -9.29 1.59
CA VAL A 284 -4.78 -8.91 1.99
C VAL A 284 -4.37 -9.74 3.20
N LEU A 285 -3.29 -10.50 3.04
CA LEU A 285 -2.70 -11.34 4.07
C LEU A 285 -1.55 -10.60 4.79
N GLY A 286 -0.93 -11.25 5.74
CA GLY A 286 0.24 -10.78 6.46
C GLY A 286 -0.07 -10.40 7.90
N TYR A 287 0.96 -9.86 8.56
CA TYR A 287 0.83 -9.37 9.93
C TYR A 287 -0.12 -8.18 10.01
N GLY A 288 -0.85 -8.07 11.11
CA GLY A 288 -1.86 -7.04 11.32
C GLY A 288 -3.21 -7.29 10.64
N ALA A 289 -3.26 -8.12 9.60
CA ALA A 289 -4.50 -8.49 8.93
C ALA A 289 -5.31 -9.53 9.72
N HIS A 290 -6.58 -9.72 9.35
CA HIS A 290 -7.48 -10.72 9.95
C HIS A 290 -6.89 -12.14 9.83
N GLU A 291 -7.02 -12.93 10.88
CA GLU A 291 -6.46 -14.29 10.94
C GLU A 291 -7.03 -15.22 9.87
N ASP A 292 -8.32 -15.08 9.54
CA ASP A 292 -9.01 -15.87 8.51
C ASP A 292 -10.07 -15.03 7.77
N MET A 293 -9.64 -14.07 6.98
CA MET A 293 -10.53 -13.22 6.18
C MET A 293 -11.34 -14.06 5.17
N VAL A 294 -10.73 -15.08 4.56
CA VAL A 294 -11.40 -15.95 3.60
C VAL A 294 -12.57 -16.68 4.25
N GLY A 295 -12.34 -17.30 5.41
CA GLY A 295 -13.40 -17.98 6.15
C GLY A 295 -14.53 -17.06 6.61
N ALA A 296 -14.21 -15.80 6.92
CA ALA A 296 -15.20 -14.79 7.28
C ALA A 296 -16.07 -14.34 6.10
N LEU A 297 -15.51 -14.25 4.88
CA LEU A 297 -16.23 -13.77 3.69
C LEU A 297 -17.04 -14.86 2.99
N LEU A 298 -16.58 -16.12 2.98
CA LEU A 298 -17.21 -17.21 2.21
C LEU A 298 -18.70 -17.40 2.50
N PRO A 299 -19.19 -17.37 3.76
CA PRO A 299 -20.64 -17.47 4.02
C PRO A 299 -21.47 -16.37 3.36
N ALA A 300 -20.99 -15.13 3.36
CA ALA A 300 -21.66 -14.01 2.73
C ALA A 300 -21.65 -14.11 1.20
N ILE A 301 -20.57 -14.63 0.63
CA ILE A 301 -20.46 -14.90 -0.82
C ILE A 301 -21.44 -15.98 -1.25
N GLU A 302 -21.58 -17.04 -0.46
CA GLU A 302 -22.54 -18.13 -0.74
C GLU A 302 -23.99 -17.63 -0.64
N GLU A 303 -24.33 -16.87 0.42
CA GLU A 303 -25.63 -16.21 0.58
C GLU A 303 -25.94 -15.28 -0.59
N ALA A 304 -25.00 -14.46 -1.01
CA ALA A 304 -25.18 -13.53 -2.13
C ALA A 304 -25.44 -14.24 -3.46
N ARG A 305 -24.72 -15.35 -3.72
CA ARG A 305 -24.98 -16.17 -4.92
C ARG A 305 -26.34 -16.86 -4.88
N ALA A 306 -26.76 -17.35 -3.72
CA ALA A 306 -28.08 -17.94 -3.55
C ALA A 306 -29.18 -16.90 -3.84
N THR A 307 -29.06 -15.69 -3.29
CA THR A 307 -29.97 -14.56 -3.53
C THR A 307 -30.07 -14.23 -5.02
N ALA A 308 -28.93 -14.12 -5.72
CA ALA A 308 -28.92 -13.86 -7.15
C ALA A 308 -29.58 -14.98 -7.95
N LYS A 309 -29.29 -16.25 -7.60
CA LYS A 309 -29.87 -17.41 -8.27
C LYS A 309 -31.39 -17.51 -8.08
N GLU A 310 -31.89 -17.22 -6.89
CA GLU A 310 -33.35 -17.14 -6.64
C GLU A 310 -34.01 -16.06 -7.49
N ALA A 311 -33.30 -14.98 -7.79
CA ALA A 311 -33.76 -13.93 -8.72
C ALA A 311 -33.52 -14.28 -10.21
N GLY A 312 -33.08 -15.49 -10.52
CA GLY A 312 -32.86 -15.98 -11.90
C GLY A 312 -31.66 -15.37 -12.62
N ARG A 313 -30.63 -14.92 -11.88
CA ARG A 313 -29.45 -14.28 -12.44
C ARG A 313 -28.15 -14.89 -11.91
N ASP A 314 -27.08 -14.75 -12.70
CA ASP A 314 -25.74 -15.14 -12.30
C ASP A 314 -25.05 -13.97 -11.58
N LEU A 315 -24.31 -14.28 -10.53
CA LEU A 315 -23.45 -13.36 -9.80
C LEU A 315 -22.08 -14.02 -9.60
N TYR A 316 -21.05 -13.46 -10.22
CA TYR A 316 -19.69 -13.94 -10.11
C TYR A 316 -18.91 -13.16 -9.07
N PHE A 317 -18.02 -13.88 -8.40
CA PHE A 317 -17.04 -13.30 -7.48
C PHE A 317 -15.64 -13.49 -8.06
N VAL A 318 -14.89 -12.40 -8.14
CA VAL A 318 -13.51 -12.40 -8.61
C VAL A 318 -12.64 -11.81 -7.51
N ALA A 319 -11.56 -12.48 -7.17
CA ALA A 319 -10.65 -12.04 -6.11
C ALA A 319 -9.19 -12.03 -6.54
N THR A 320 -8.43 -11.14 -5.94
CA THR A 320 -6.98 -11.25 -5.80
C THR A 320 -6.62 -11.52 -4.35
N VAL A 321 -5.54 -12.27 -4.14
CA VAL A 321 -4.96 -12.50 -2.80
C VAL A 321 -3.57 -11.86 -2.78
N CYS A 322 -3.44 -10.77 -2.03
CA CYS A 322 -2.17 -10.10 -1.78
C CYS A 322 -1.46 -10.80 -0.62
N GLY A 323 -0.50 -11.65 -0.92
CA GLY A 323 0.17 -12.44 0.10
C GLY A 323 1.22 -13.41 -0.44
N THR A 324 1.88 -14.11 0.49
CA THR A 324 2.85 -15.18 0.23
C THR A 324 2.52 -16.44 1.01
N THR A 325 3.16 -17.55 0.64
CA THR A 325 3.03 -18.81 1.40
C THR A 325 3.67 -18.74 2.78
N LYS A 326 4.46 -17.71 3.05
CA LYS A 326 5.13 -17.45 4.34
C LYS A 326 4.26 -16.63 5.30
N ASP A 327 3.20 -15.98 4.80
CA ASP A 327 2.27 -15.25 5.64
C ASP A 327 1.55 -16.20 6.62
N PRO A 328 1.19 -15.74 7.83
CA PRO A 328 0.49 -16.57 8.82
C PRO A 328 -0.76 -17.26 8.26
N GLN A 329 -1.51 -16.59 7.40
CA GLN A 329 -2.74 -17.09 6.77
C GLN A 329 -2.47 -18.04 5.60
N ASN A 330 -1.27 -18.05 5.05
CA ASN A 330 -0.81 -18.84 3.90
C ASN A 330 -1.56 -18.55 2.59
N TYR A 331 -0.85 -18.00 1.62
CA TYR A 331 -1.38 -17.62 0.29
C TYR A 331 -2.08 -18.77 -0.42
N GLN A 332 -1.41 -19.94 -0.53
CA GLN A 332 -1.96 -21.07 -1.29
C GLN A 332 -3.25 -21.61 -0.66
N SER A 333 -3.27 -21.74 0.66
CA SER A 333 -4.47 -22.15 1.41
C SER A 333 -5.64 -21.16 1.20
N SER A 334 -5.35 -19.88 1.21
CA SER A 334 -6.36 -18.82 0.99
C SER A 334 -6.92 -18.89 -0.44
N VAL A 335 -6.07 -19.05 -1.44
CA VAL A 335 -6.46 -19.23 -2.85
C VAL A 335 -7.31 -20.46 -3.06
N ASP A 336 -6.89 -21.61 -2.52
CA ASP A 336 -7.60 -22.89 -2.69
C ASP A 336 -9.00 -22.83 -2.06
N ARG A 337 -9.12 -22.31 -0.86
CA ARG A 337 -10.42 -22.12 -0.17
C ARG A 337 -11.37 -21.18 -0.92
N LEU A 338 -10.87 -20.08 -1.48
CA LEU A 338 -11.66 -19.18 -2.32
C LEU A 338 -12.17 -19.92 -3.58
N LYS A 339 -11.30 -20.67 -4.26
CA LYS A 339 -11.67 -21.47 -5.44
C LYS A 339 -12.69 -22.57 -5.11
N GLU A 340 -12.50 -23.29 -4.00
CA GLU A 340 -13.47 -24.28 -3.50
C GLU A 340 -14.82 -23.64 -3.18
N GLY A 341 -14.79 -22.40 -2.63
CA GLY A 341 -15.96 -21.55 -2.45
C GLY A 341 -16.54 -20.99 -3.76
N GLY A 342 -16.01 -21.35 -4.95
CA GLY A 342 -16.49 -20.94 -6.27
C GLY A 342 -16.16 -19.50 -6.64
N VAL A 343 -15.17 -18.90 -6.00
CA VAL A 343 -14.61 -17.59 -6.37
C VAL A 343 -13.56 -17.78 -7.46
N LEU A 344 -13.58 -16.94 -8.47
CA LEU A 344 -12.54 -16.88 -9.49
C LEU A 344 -11.36 -16.08 -8.94
N VAL A 345 -10.19 -16.70 -8.81
CA VAL A 345 -9.02 -16.08 -8.18
C VAL A 345 -7.94 -15.84 -9.23
N ALA A 346 -7.46 -14.61 -9.30
CA ALA A 346 -6.34 -14.19 -10.14
C ALA A 346 -5.07 -13.97 -9.30
N GLU A 347 -3.91 -14.07 -9.97
CA GLU A 347 -2.60 -13.99 -9.32
C GLU A 347 -2.18 -12.58 -8.93
N SER A 348 -2.82 -11.56 -9.50
CA SER A 348 -2.59 -10.14 -9.20
C SER A 348 -3.89 -9.37 -9.31
N ASN A 349 -3.90 -8.15 -8.76
CA ASN A 349 -5.05 -7.28 -8.86
C ASN A 349 -5.35 -6.88 -10.31
N ALA A 350 -4.33 -6.58 -11.11
CA ALA A 350 -4.49 -6.29 -12.54
C ALA A 350 -5.11 -7.48 -13.30
N LYS A 351 -4.66 -8.72 -13.02
CA LYS A 351 -5.26 -9.94 -13.59
C LYS A 351 -6.68 -10.19 -13.08
N ALA A 352 -7.01 -9.82 -11.84
CA ALA A 352 -8.38 -9.92 -11.33
C ALA A 352 -9.32 -8.99 -12.09
N VAL A 353 -8.89 -7.76 -12.38
CA VAL A 353 -9.64 -6.83 -13.24
C VAL A 353 -9.80 -7.38 -14.66
N GLN A 354 -8.71 -7.87 -15.26
CA GLN A 354 -8.76 -8.50 -16.59
C GLN A 354 -9.76 -9.65 -16.62
N LEU A 355 -9.77 -10.50 -15.60
CA LEU A 355 -10.70 -11.62 -15.48
C LEU A 355 -12.16 -11.15 -15.38
N ALA A 356 -12.42 -10.09 -14.58
CA ALA A 356 -13.75 -9.49 -14.47
C ALA A 356 -14.24 -8.90 -15.80
N LEU A 357 -13.35 -8.26 -16.56
CA LEU A 357 -13.67 -7.73 -17.90
C LEU A 357 -13.92 -8.86 -18.91
N LEU A 358 -13.16 -9.95 -18.87
CA LEU A 358 -13.38 -11.14 -19.70
C LEU A 358 -14.74 -11.79 -19.46
N LEU A 359 -15.24 -11.79 -18.21
CA LEU A 359 -16.60 -12.24 -17.89
C LEU A 359 -17.69 -11.37 -18.55
N LYS A 360 -17.36 -10.12 -18.86
CA LYS A 360 -18.18 -9.19 -19.63
C LYS A 360 -17.98 -9.33 -21.15
N GLY A 361 -17.07 -10.19 -21.60
CA GLY A 361 -16.70 -10.31 -23.02
C GLY A 361 -15.79 -9.19 -23.52
N ILE A 362 -15.11 -8.48 -22.60
CA ILE A 362 -14.21 -7.36 -22.92
C ILE A 362 -12.77 -7.87 -22.79
N GLU A 363 -12.05 -7.81 -23.90
CA GLU A 363 -10.62 -8.11 -23.94
C GLU A 363 -9.83 -6.81 -23.85
N ILE A 364 -8.76 -6.82 -23.06
CA ILE A 364 -7.80 -5.71 -22.95
C ILE A 364 -6.45 -6.15 -23.46
N SER A 365 -5.66 -5.19 -23.87
CA SER A 365 -4.27 -5.38 -24.30
C SER A 365 -3.44 -4.18 -23.88
N GLU A 366 -2.14 -4.38 -23.83
CA GLU A 366 -1.19 -3.28 -23.64
C GLU A 366 -0.21 -3.21 -24.80
N ASP A 367 0.22 -1.99 -25.10
CA ASP A 367 1.19 -1.72 -26.15
C ASP A 367 2.63 -1.95 -25.64
N ASP A 368 3.52 -2.21 -26.60
CA ASP A 368 4.95 -2.28 -26.32
C ASP A 368 5.50 -0.91 -25.89
N LYS A 369 6.34 -0.89 -24.88
CA LYS A 369 7.03 0.32 -24.41
C LYS A 369 8.47 0.34 -24.91
N GLU A 370 8.83 1.42 -25.59
CA GLU A 370 10.20 1.68 -26.00
C GLU A 370 10.89 2.59 -24.97
N VAL A 371 12.23 2.52 -24.91
CA VAL A 371 13.02 3.47 -24.13
C VAL A 371 13.20 4.75 -24.92
N VAL A 372 12.68 5.85 -24.41
CA VAL A 372 12.86 7.19 -24.98
C VAL A 372 13.96 7.91 -24.22
N ALA A 373 14.84 8.62 -24.94
CA ALA A 373 15.89 9.40 -24.31
C ALA A 373 15.30 10.46 -23.37
N TYR A 374 15.81 10.51 -22.16
CA TYR A 374 15.45 11.56 -21.22
C TYR A 374 16.26 12.82 -21.53
N ASN A 375 15.58 13.93 -21.80
CA ASN A 375 16.19 15.22 -22.14
C ASN A 375 15.91 16.29 -21.06
N GLY A 376 15.32 15.88 -19.93
CA GLY A 376 15.05 16.79 -18.81
C GLY A 376 16.29 17.04 -17.95
N PRO A 377 16.17 17.89 -16.93
CA PRO A 377 17.23 18.12 -15.96
C PRO A 377 17.46 16.87 -15.10
N THR A 378 18.66 16.76 -14.54
CA THR A 378 19.01 15.79 -13.51
C THR A 378 19.40 16.53 -12.25
N VAL A 379 19.04 15.98 -11.09
CA VAL A 379 19.33 16.60 -9.81
C VAL A 379 20.26 15.67 -9.02
N ASP A 380 21.39 16.20 -8.56
CA ASP A 380 22.22 15.47 -7.61
C ASP A 380 21.43 15.31 -6.31
N GLY A 381 21.14 14.06 -5.94
CA GLY A 381 20.48 13.76 -4.68
C GLY A 381 21.33 14.20 -3.48
N PRO A 382 20.71 14.59 -2.37
CA PRO A 382 21.42 14.84 -1.13
C PRO A 382 22.18 13.57 -0.68
N LYS A 383 23.30 13.72 0.00
CA LYS A 383 23.92 12.56 0.65
C LYS A 383 23.02 12.08 1.78
N PRO A 384 22.79 10.76 1.94
CA PRO A 384 21.99 10.25 3.04
C PRO A 384 22.71 10.56 4.36
N GLY A 385 21.93 10.95 5.37
CA GLY A 385 22.48 11.14 6.72
C GLY A 385 23.03 9.82 7.29
N GLU A 386 24.08 9.90 8.10
CA GLU A 386 24.68 8.71 8.76
C GLU A 386 23.63 7.86 9.50
N LYS A 387 22.68 8.49 10.18
CA LYS A 387 21.62 7.81 10.92
C LYS A 387 20.67 7.02 10.00
N VAL A 388 20.39 7.53 8.80
CA VAL A 388 19.55 6.80 7.83
C VAL A 388 20.30 5.56 7.36
N MET A 389 21.60 5.68 7.09
CA MET A 389 22.42 4.52 6.72
C MET A 389 22.55 3.52 7.87
N GLU A 390 22.67 3.97 9.11
CA GLU A 390 22.63 3.09 10.29
C GLU A 390 21.34 2.28 10.36
N LEU A 391 20.17 2.91 10.11
CA LEU A 391 18.89 2.20 10.06
C LEU A 391 18.86 1.09 9.01
N LEU A 392 19.42 1.33 7.82
CA LEU A 392 19.40 0.37 6.73
C LEU A 392 20.44 -0.75 6.87
N THR A 393 21.52 -0.52 7.63
CA THR A 393 22.65 -1.47 7.78
C THR A 393 22.61 -2.25 9.08
N THR A 394 21.70 -1.93 9.99
CA THR A 394 21.57 -2.61 11.29
C THR A 394 20.18 -3.20 11.47
N LYS A 395 20.05 -4.16 12.37
CA LYS A 395 18.71 -4.63 12.78
C LYS A 395 18.00 -3.51 13.54
N PRO A 396 16.73 -3.22 13.19
CA PRO A 396 16.00 -2.15 13.85
C PRO A 396 15.69 -2.49 15.31
N ARG A 397 15.87 -1.50 16.19
CA ARG A 397 15.38 -1.50 17.56
C ARG A 397 14.21 -0.54 17.64
N ILE A 398 13.05 -1.05 18.02
CA ILE A 398 11.79 -0.33 17.87
C ILE A 398 11.14 -0.12 19.24
N ILE A 399 10.74 1.12 19.51
CA ILE A 399 9.80 1.43 20.59
C ILE A 399 8.44 1.54 19.95
N ASN A 400 7.55 0.58 20.24
CA ASN A 400 6.18 0.58 19.73
C ASN A 400 5.25 1.32 20.70
N VAL A 401 4.46 2.24 20.16
CA VAL A 401 3.47 3.02 20.89
C VAL A 401 2.12 2.83 20.20
N GLY A 402 1.22 2.10 20.79
CA GLY A 402 -0.11 1.81 20.22
C GLY A 402 -0.42 0.32 20.16
N LEU A 403 -0.78 -0.20 18.98
CA LEU A 403 -1.20 -1.59 18.80
C LEU A 403 -0.06 -2.57 19.11
N GLN A 404 -0.29 -3.43 20.12
CA GLN A 404 0.69 -4.41 20.55
C GLN A 404 0.96 -5.47 19.47
N SER A 405 -0.03 -5.81 18.65
CA SER A 405 0.12 -6.77 17.55
C SER A 405 1.23 -6.38 16.54
N PHE A 406 1.56 -5.10 16.42
CA PHE A 406 2.67 -4.65 15.57
C PHE A 406 4.06 -5.04 16.10
N THR A 407 4.16 -5.56 17.32
CA THR A 407 5.43 -6.08 17.86
C THR A 407 5.70 -7.52 17.45
N GLU A 408 4.68 -8.27 17.05
CA GLU A 408 4.77 -9.71 16.76
C GLU A 408 5.70 -9.98 15.59
N SER A 409 5.46 -9.34 14.46
CA SER A 409 6.31 -9.49 13.27
C SER A 409 7.78 -9.12 13.53
N ILE A 410 8.00 -8.09 14.35
CA ILE A 410 9.35 -7.61 14.68
C ILE A 410 10.11 -8.68 15.46
N VAL A 411 9.47 -9.27 16.47
CA VAL A 411 10.07 -10.32 17.32
C VAL A 411 10.29 -11.60 16.52
N ASP A 412 9.32 -12.03 15.74
CA ASP A 412 9.36 -13.26 14.95
C ASP A 412 10.51 -13.26 13.94
N TYR A 413 10.86 -12.07 13.41
CA TYR A 413 11.95 -11.88 12.45
C TYR A 413 13.25 -11.35 13.08
N GLY A 414 13.34 -11.42 14.42
CA GLY A 414 14.58 -11.19 15.16
C GLY A 414 14.97 -9.71 15.33
N GLY A 415 14.01 -8.79 15.20
CA GLY A 415 14.15 -7.41 15.63
C GLY A 415 13.96 -7.29 17.16
N GLU A 416 14.41 -6.18 17.71
CA GLU A 416 14.22 -5.84 19.11
C GLU A 416 13.09 -4.83 19.26
N THR A 417 12.14 -5.09 20.16
CA THR A 417 11.02 -4.16 20.39
C THR A 417 10.71 -4.00 21.86
N VAL A 418 10.29 -2.79 22.21
CA VAL A 418 9.74 -2.45 23.51
C VAL A 418 8.35 -1.87 23.32
N GLN A 419 7.33 -2.49 23.92
CA GLN A 419 5.98 -1.96 23.94
C GLN A 419 5.86 -0.87 25.01
N PHE A 420 5.53 0.33 24.59
CA PHE A 420 5.23 1.44 25.48
C PHE A 420 3.72 1.61 25.67
N ASN A 421 3.26 1.43 26.92
CA ASN A 421 1.86 1.63 27.29
C ASN A 421 1.54 3.12 27.41
N TRP A 422 1.38 3.77 26.27
CA TRP A 422 1.00 5.17 26.23
C TRP A 422 -0.43 5.37 26.71
N ARG A 423 -0.62 6.42 27.51
CA ARG A 423 -1.96 6.90 27.88
C ARG A 423 -2.05 8.39 27.57
N PRO A 424 -3.22 8.85 27.12
CA PRO A 424 -3.42 10.27 26.88
C PRO A 424 -3.10 11.07 28.17
N ARG A 425 -2.46 12.23 28.03
CA ARG A 425 -2.22 13.14 29.14
C ARG A 425 -3.52 13.37 29.91
N ALA A 426 -3.48 13.27 31.24
CA ALA A 426 -4.65 13.33 32.12
C ALA A 426 -5.80 12.34 31.75
N ASN A 427 -5.49 11.19 31.14
CA ASN A 427 -6.47 10.24 30.61
C ASN A 427 -7.50 10.88 29.66
N GLY A 428 -7.09 11.89 28.87
CA GLY A 428 -7.94 12.61 27.93
C GLY A 428 -8.88 13.67 28.55
N ASN A 429 -8.77 13.93 29.86
CA ASN A 429 -9.58 14.95 30.52
C ASN A 429 -9.16 16.36 30.06
N LYS A 430 -9.95 16.97 29.18
CA LYS A 430 -9.67 18.29 28.58
C LYS A 430 -9.42 19.42 29.58
N LYS A 431 -10.10 19.36 30.75
CA LYS A 431 -9.96 20.36 31.82
C LYS A 431 -8.60 20.23 32.52
N MET A 432 -8.19 18.99 32.79
CA MET A 432 -6.91 18.68 33.40
C MET A 432 -5.75 18.93 32.43
N ILE A 433 -5.93 18.64 31.14
CA ILE A 433 -4.92 18.93 30.10
C ILE A 433 -4.59 20.43 30.10
N LYS A 434 -5.61 21.30 30.10
CA LYS A 434 -5.39 22.76 30.15
C LYS A 434 -4.63 23.23 31.41
N ILE A 435 -4.86 22.57 32.55
CA ILE A 435 -4.15 22.88 33.79
C ILE A 435 -2.69 22.42 33.67
N LEU A 436 -2.46 21.23 33.12
CA LEU A 436 -1.12 20.71 32.93
C LEU A 436 -0.32 21.54 31.91
N ASP A 437 -0.98 22.02 30.84
CA ASP A 437 -0.35 22.91 29.86
C ASP A 437 0.08 24.25 30.51
N ALA A 438 -0.79 24.83 31.33
CA ALA A 438 -0.45 26.04 32.09
C ALA A 438 0.68 25.83 33.11
N LEU A 439 0.81 24.62 33.68
CA LEU A 439 1.92 24.28 34.58
C LEU A 439 3.24 24.05 33.82
N GLU A 440 3.18 23.67 32.56
CA GLU A 440 4.38 23.48 31.72
C GLU A 440 5.13 24.79 31.47
N ASP A 441 4.41 25.93 31.41
CA ASP A 441 4.99 27.26 31.32
C ASP A 441 5.86 27.63 32.55
N TYR A 442 5.66 26.91 33.67
CA TYR A 442 6.40 27.07 34.91
C TYR A 442 7.38 25.95 35.19
N SER A 443 7.64 25.04 34.23
CA SER A 443 8.44 23.83 34.41
C SER A 443 9.86 24.12 34.94
N GLU A 444 10.55 25.13 34.41
CA GLU A 444 11.89 25.51 34.86
C GLU A 444 11.89 26.01 36.31
N GLN A 445 10.87 26.79 36.72
CA GLN A 445 10.73 27.27 38.08
C GLN A 445 10.43 26.12 39.05
N ILE A 446 9.56 25.22 38.67
CA ILE A 446 9.19 24.03 39.43
C ILE A 446 10.42 23.11 39.62
N GLU A 447 11.23 22.89 38.58
CA GLU A 447 12.46 22.11 38.66
C GLU A 447 13.48 22.77 39.58
N ALA A 448 13.68 24.07 39.45
CA ALA A 448 14.60 24.82 40.31
C ALA A 448 14.23 24.73 41.79
N GLU A 449 12.94 24.84 42.13
CA GLU A 449 12.46 24.70 43.52
C GLU A 449 12.54 23.25 44.02
N ASN A 450 12.26 22.26 43.19
CA ASN A 450 12.40 20.84 43.51
C ASN A 450 13.88 20.50 43.80
N HIS A 451 14.84 21.02 43.06
CA HIS A 451 16.27 20.88 43.33
C HIS A 451 16.64 21.43 44.71
N LYS A 452 16.17 22.64 45.06
CA LYS A 452 16.43 23.23 46.35
C LYS A 452 15.85 22.39 47.53
N VAL A 453 14.71 21.77 47.34
CA VAL A 453 14.12 20.86 48.33
C VAL A 453 14.91 19.56 48.45
N THR A 454 15.30 18.98 47.29
CA THR A 454 16.07 17.74 47.26
C THR A 454 17.45 17.89 47.91
N ASP A 455 18.12 19.04 47.71
CA ASP A 455 19.41 19.34 48.33
C ASP A 455 19.33 19.58 49.84
N LYS A 456 18.15 19.94 50.35
CA LYS A 456 17.90 20.05 51.81
C LYS A 456 17.61 18.71 52.48
N ILE A 457 17.16 17.72 51.68
CA ILE A 457 16.81 16.38 52.19
C ILE A 457 18.05 15.45 52.13
N LYS A 458 18.98 15.70 51.25
CA LYS A 458 20.32 15.05 51.20
C LYS A 458 21.22 15.62 52.28
#